data_4e5efbe99c6522282eca76f9223ef0ef
#
_entry.id   4e5efbe99c6522282eca76f9223ef0ef
#
_cell.length_a   1.000
_cell.length_b   1.000
_cell.length_c   1.000
_cell.angle_alpha   90.00
_cell.angle_beta   90.00
_cell.angle_gamma   90.00
#
_symmetry.space_group_name_H-M   'P 1'
#
loop_
_entity.id
_entity.type
_entity.pdbx_description
1 polymer ?
#
loop_
_entity_poly.entity_id
_entity_poly.type
_entity_poly.pdbx_seq_one_letter_code
_entity_poly.pdbx_strand_id
1 'polypeptide(L)' 'MNTGSSVSPNSRAWRGLYKAALFEVDKTRLPDRIAQAEKALALRARDLFYATGDNIEEEQALDDTMYALHALRNISQN' A
#
# COMPACT_ATOMS: atom_id res chain seq x y z
N MET A 1 -15.04 -22.47 5.82
CA MET A 1 -14.57 -22.14 5.48
C MET A 1 -14.29 -21.31 4.90
N ASN A 2 -14.06 -21.00 4.87
CA ASN A 2 -13.70 -20.27 4.47
C ASN A 2 -13.35 -19.98 3.43
N THR A 3 -13.89 -19.80 3.04
CA THR A 3 -13.60 -19.65 2.00
C THR A 3 -13.22 -18.38 1.60
N GLY A 4 -13.31 -17.42 2.24
CA GLY A 4 -12.75 -16.19 1.93
C GLY A 4 -11.35 -16.29 1.49
N SER A 5 -10.97 -17.42 1.37
CA SER A 5 -9.63 -17.73 0.98
C SER A 5 -9.20 -17.05 -0.31
N SER A 6 -10.15 -16.60 -1.08
CA SER A 6 -9.81 -15.88 -2.30
C SER A 6 -9.19 -14.50 -2.01
N VAL A 7 -9.26 -14.05 -0.76
CA VAL A 7 -8.75 -12.73 -0.40
C VAL A 7 -7.41 -12.89 0.29
N SER A 8 -6.35 -12.47 -0.39
CA SER A 8 -5.01 -12.47 0.18
C SER A 8 -4.94 -11.50 1.36
N PRO A 9 -4.18 -11.84 2.41
CA PRO A 9 -3.95 -10.88 3.49
C PRO A 9 -3.42 -9.54 2.98
N ASN A 10 -2.69 -9.56 1.86
CA ASN A 10 -2.13 -8.35 1.29
C ASN A 10 -3.16 -7.49 0.59
N SER A 11 -4.36 -8.02 0.32
CA SER A 11 -5.34 -7.29 -0.47
C SER A 11 -5.83 -6.03 0.22
N ARG A 12 -5.80 -5.99 1.56
CA ARG A 12 -6.25 -4.84 2.33
C ARG A 12 -5.17 -4.22 3.19
N ALA A 13 -4.10 -4.96 3.42
CA ALA A 13 -3.05 -4.50 4.34
C ALA A 13 -2.47 -3.16 3.91
N TRP A 14 -2.28 -2.96 2.61
CA TRP A 14 -1.67 -1.74 2.12
C TRP A 14 -2.55 -0.52 2.41
N ARG A 15 -3.88 -0.69 2.39
CA ARG A 15 -4.78 0.44 2.66
C ARG A 15 -4.64 0.93 4.09
N GLY A 16 -4.57 -0.01 5.04
CA GLY A 16 -4.39 0.35 6.45
C GLY A 16 -3.04 0.99 6.70
N LEU A 17 -2.00 0.47 6.08
CA LEU A 17 -0.67 1.01 6.24
C LEU A 17 -0.53 2.38 5.58
N TYR A 18 -1.20 2.60 4.45
CA TYR A 18 -1.24 3.91 3.81
C TYR A 18 -1.92 4.92 4.73
N LYS A 19 -3.07 4.56 5.30
CA LYS A 19 -3.76 5.44 6.24
C LYS A 19 -2.88 5.76 7.44
N ALA A 20 -2.17 4.75 7.96
CA ALA A 20 -1.30 4.97 9.10
C ALA A 20 -0.22 6.00 8.77
N ALA A 21 0.31 5.96 7.54
CA ALA A 21 1.31 6.94 7.12
C ALA A 21 0.69 8.34 7.01
N LEU A 22 -0.51 8.41 6.45
CA LEU A 22 -1.17 9.72 6.27
C LEU A 22 -1.49 10.39 7.60
N PHE A 23 -1.85 9.60 8.61
CA PHE A 23 -2.26 10.14 9.89
C PHE A 23 -1.15 10.15 10.93
N GLU A 24 0.06 9.75 10.57
CA GLU A 24 1.17 9.76 11.52
C GLU A 24 1.60 11.19 11.80
N VAL A 25 1.48 11.58 13.05
CA VAL A 25 1.85 12.95 13.45
C VAL A 25 3.29 13.05 13.92
N ASP A 26 3.91 11.92 14.21
CA ASP A 26 5.29 11.90 14.69
C ASP A 26 6.23 11.76 13.49
N LYS A 27 6.94 12.84 13.20
CA LYS A 27 7.84 12.86 12.04
C LYS A 27 8.94 11.82 12.11
N THR A 28 9.30 11.39 13.33
CA THR A 28 10.36 10.39 13.46
C THR A 28 9.87 9.00 13.08
N ARG A 29 8.56 8.78 13.14
CA ARG A 29 7.96 7.50 12.76
C ARG A 29 7.47 7.48 11.33
N LEU A 30 7.30 8.64 10.73
CA LEU A 30 6.71 8.72 9.40
C LEU A 30 7.51 7.95 8.35
N PRO A 31 8.84 8.02 8.30
CA PRO A 31 9.57 7.23 7.31
C PRO A 31 9.33 5.73 7.43
N ASP A 32 9.20 5.22 8.67
CA ASP A 32 8.90 3.81 8.86
C ASP A 32 7.51 3.46 8.36
N ARG A 33 6.54 4.34 8.63
CA ARG A 33 5.17 4.12 8.16
C ARG A 33 5.11 4.09 6.64
N ILE A 34 5.83 5.01 6.01
CA ILE A 34 5.88 5.07 4.55
C ILE A 34 6.53 3.79 4.00
N ALA A 35 7.64 3.36 4.59
CA ALA A 35 8.33 2.17 4.13
C ALA A 35 7.45 0.93 4.26
N GLN A 36 6.70 0.82 5.34
CA GLN A 36 5.79 -0.31 5.54
C GLN A 36 4.69 -0.31 4.48
N ALA A 37 4.14 0.86 4.19
CA ALA A 37 3.09 0.97 3.17
C ALA A 37 3.64 0.65 1.79
N GLU A 38 4.82 1.15 1.47
CA GLU A 38 5.45 0.87 0.17
C GLU A 38 5.71 -0.62 -0.01
N LYS A 39 6.16 -1.27 1.05
CA LYS A 39 6.39 -2.72 0.97
C LYS A 39 5.09 -3.47 0.73
N ALA A 40 4.03 -3.09 1.44
CA ALA A 40 2.74 -3.74 1.26
C ALA A 40 2.21 -3.53 -0.17
N LEU A 41 2.39 -2.31 -0.71
CA LEU A 41 1.99 -2.03 -2.09
C LEU A 41 2.75 -2.90 -3.08
N ALA A 42 4.05 -3.04 -2.86
CA ALA A 42 4.87 -3.85 -3.75
C ALA A 42 4.44 -5.31 -3.73
N LEU A 43 4.14 -5.82 -2.53
CA LEU A 43 3.68 -7.20 -2.41
C LEU A 43 2.34 -7.40 -3.08
N ARG A 44 1.43 -6.44 -2.92
CA ARG A 44 0.12 -6.55 -3.56
C ARG A 44 0.24 -6.44 -5.08
N ALA A 45 1.08 -5.54 -5.57
CA ALA A 45 1.31 -5.41 -7.00
C ALA A 45 1.84 -6.71 -7.58
N ARG A 46 2.74 -7.38 -6.85
CA ARG A 46 3.25 -8.68 -7.27
C ARG A 46 2.15 -9.73 -7.33
N ASP A 47 1.28 -9.75 -6.32
CA ASP A 47 0.14 -10.67 -6.31
C ASP A 47 -0.74 -10.46 -7.54
N LEU A 48 -1.02 -9.20 -7.86
CA LEU A 48 -1.86 -8.88 -9.00
C LEU A 48 -1.21 -9.24 -10.32
N PHE A 49 0.11 -9.13 -10.38
CA PHE A 49 0.85 -9.49 -11.59
C PHE A 49 0.63 -10.96 -11.95
N TYR A 50 0.51 -11.81 -10.95
CA TYR A 50 0.32 -13.24 -11.17
C TYR A 50 -1.15 -13.65 -11.16
N ALA A 51 -2.06 -12.74 -10.82
CA ALA A 51 -3.47 -13.07 -10.77
C ALA A 51 -4.05 -13.09 -12.18
N THR A 52 -5.06 -13.92 -12.37
CA THR A 52 -5.82 -13.89 -13.61
C THR A 52 -7.06 -13.03 -13.39
N GLY A 53 -7.47 -12.33 -14.43
CA GLY A 53 -8.66 -11.51 -14.33
C GLY A 53 -8.35 -10.04 -14.49
N ASP A 54 -9.38 -9.25 -14.32
CA ASP A 54 -9.32 -7.82 -14.54
C ASP A 54 -9.08 -7.09 -13.23
N ASN A 55 -7.87 -6.60 -13.01
CA ASN A 55 -7.48 -5.91 -11.79
C ASN A 55 -7.09 -4.47 -12.05
N ILE A 56 -7.57 -3.89 -13.13
CA ILE A 56 -7.16 -2.55 -13.56
C ILE A 56 -7.43 -1.51 -12.49
N GLU A 57 -8.59 -1.57 -11.86
CA GLU A 57 -8.94 -0.57 -10.85
C GLU A 57 -8.00 -0.62 -9.65
N GLU A 58 -7.69 -1.82 -9.20
CA GLU A 58 -6.78 -1.92 -8.07
C GLU A 58 -5.36 -1.55 -8.46
N GLU A 59 -4.94 -1.91 -9.67
CA GLU A 59 -3.61 -1.54 -10.13
C GLU A 59 -3.46 -0.03 -10.18
N GLN A 60 -4.48 0.68 -10.64
CA GLN A 60 -4.45 2.13 -10.65
C GLN A 60 -4.42 2.68 -9.24
N ALA A 61 -5.19 2.09 -8.33
CA ALA A 61 -5.18 2.53 -6.94
C ALA A 61 -3.79 2.36 -6.31
N LEU A 62 -3.12 1.25 -6.61
CA LEU A 62 -1.76 1.01 -6.11
C LEU A 62 -0.79 2.05 -6.66
N ASP A 63 -0.87 2.34 -7.94
CA ASP A 63 0.01 3.33 -8.56
C ASP A 63 -0.21 4.71 -7.95
N ASP A 64 -1.47 5.11 -7.80
CA ASP A 64 -1.81 6.41 -7.22
C ASP A 64 -1.32 6.49 -5.79
N THR A 65 -1.48 5.42 -5.02
CA THR A 65 -1.05 5.39 -3.63
C THR A 65 0.47 5.45 -3.52
N MET A 66 1.17 4.73 -4.38
CA MET A 66 2.63 4.76 -4.39
C MET A 66 3.13 6.18 -4.70
N TYR A 67 2.49 6.84 -5.66
CA TYR A 67 2.82 8.22 -5.99
C TYR A 67 2.62 9.13 -4.78
N ALA A 68 1.49 8.97 -4.10
CA ALA A 68 1.20 9.77 -2.92
C ALA A 68 2.21 9.53 -1.80
N LEU A 69 2.63 8.28 -1.61
CA LEU A 69 3.64 7.96 -0.60
C LEU A 69 4.99 8.57 -0.93
N HIS A 70 5.36 8.57 -2.21
CA HIS A 70 6.61 9.20 -2.62
C HIS A 70 6.57 10.70 -2.37
N ALA A 71 5.44 11.34 -2.65
CA ALA A 71 5.26 12.76 -2.37
C ALA A 71 5.35 13.04 -0.87
N LEU A 72 4.72 12.19 -0.07
CA LEU A 72 4.76 12.32 1.38
C LEU A 72 6.18 12.17 1.91
N ARG A 73 6.93 11.21 1.36
CA ARG A 73 8.31 11.01 1.74
C ARG A 73 9.16 12.24 1.44
N ASN A 74 8.97 12.83 0.26
CA ASN A 74 9.72 14.02 -0.12
C ASN A 74 9.44 15.17 0.84
N ILE A 75 8.18 15.36 1.22
CA ILE A 75 7.81 16.40 2.16
C ILE A 75 8.42 16.13 3.52
N SER A 76 8.41 14.88 3.95
CA SER A 76 8.88 14.54 5.30
C SER A 76 10.40 14.63 5.44
N GLN A 77 11.11 14.61 4.34
CA GLN A 77 12.58 14.69 4.36
C GLN A 77 13.08 16.13 4.39
N ASN A 78 12.21 17.08 4.25
CA ASN A 78 12.60 18.50 4.32
C ASN A 78 12.59 19.03 5.77
#